data_8bae6c58a4dff2bd78ca68fb5ac4a4c4
#
_entry.id   8bae6c58a4dff2bd78ca68fb5ac4a4c4
#
_cell.length_a   1.000
_cell.length_b   1.000
_cell.length_c   1.000
_cell.angle_alpha   90.00
_cell.angle_beta   90.00
_cell.angle_gamma   90.00
#
_symmetry.space_group_name_H-M   'P 1'
#
loop_
_entity.id
_entity.type
_entity.pdbx_description
1 polymer ?
#
loop_
_entity_poly.entity_id
_entity_poly.type
_entity_poly.pdbx_seq_one_letter_code
_entity_poly.pdbx_strand_id
1 'polypeptide(L)'
;MMVMSVTGCSQGGNTAGTSAAGEGASGAGAEIAMIADGGSIDDQGFNQGTYEGVKQYGEEKGISYKYYKPVEKTTDAYLSAMELAIEGGAKIIVAPGFRFTEAMYVAQDTWPDLKFVLLDGVPSSNGDTKIGENTVGIQYAEEQAGFLAGYAAVVEGYKKLGFMGGVATPAVVRYGYGFI
;
A
#
# COMPACT_ATOMS: atom_id res chain seq x y z
N MET A 1 40.02 5.97 -48.17
CA MET A 1 39.90 4.56 -47.82
C MET A 1 39.43 4.50 -46.38
N MET A 2 38.13 4.34 -46.19
CA MET A 2 37.46 4.53 -44.89
C MET A 2 36.95 3.15 -44.45
N VAL A 3 37.49 2.60 -43.39
CA VAL A 3 37.10 1.28 -42.85
C VAL A 3 36.08 1.49 -41.74
N MET A 4 34.83 1.13 -41.97
CA MET A 4 33.79 1.01 -41.00
C MET A 4 33.87 -0.36 -40.29
N SER A 5 34.09 -0.36 -38.99
CA SER A 5 33.96 -1.57 -38.17
C SER A 5 32.55 -1.60 -37.57
N VAL A 6 31.79 -2.57 -38.02
CA VAL A 6 30.48 -2.92 -37.42
C VAL A 6 30.73 -3.93 -36.30
N THR A 7 30.46 -3.56 -35.08
CA THR A 7 30.50 -4.49 -33.94
C THR A 7 29.08 -4.97 -33.62
N GLY A 8 28.91 -6.28 -33.66
CA GLY A 8 27.63 -6.96 -33.59
C GLY A 8 26.94 -6.90 -32.26
N CYS A 9 25.62 -6.95 -32.32
CA CYS A 9 24.69 -7.17 -31.21
C CYS A 9 24.89 -8.56 -30.62
N SER A 10 25.17 -8.62 -29.32
CA SER A 10 24.98 -9.83 -28.52
C SER A 10 23.60 -9.82 -27.92
N GLN A 11 22.81 -10.79 -28.30
CA GLN A 11 21.47 -11.09 -27.80
C GLN A 11 21.65 -12.10 -26.68
N GLY A 12 21.08 -11.81 -25.53
CA GLY A 12 20.98 -12.83 -24.50
C GLY A 12 20.69 -12.24 -23.12
N GLY A 13 19.52 -12.49 -22.58
CA GLY A 13 19.23 -12.25 -21.19
C GLY A 13 17.76 -11.99 -20.93
N ASN A 14 17.04 -13.06 -20.75
CA ASN A 14 15.68 -13.07 -20.21
C ASN A 14 15.73 -12.52 -18.78
N THR A 15 15.30 -11.29 -18.55
CA THR A 15 15.15 -10.74 -17.20
C THR A 15 13.69 -10.75 -16.82
N ALA A 16 13.40 -11.55 -15.81
CA ALA A 16 12.16 -11.55 -15.06
C ALA A 16 11.76 -10.13 -14.63
N GLY A 17 10.45 -9.89 -14.61
CA GLY A 17 9.82 -8.59 -14.44
C GLY A 17 10.41 -7.70 -13.35
N THR A 18 10.97 -6.60 -13.79
CA THR A 18 11.47 -5.54 -12.91
C THR A 18 10.29 -4.71 -12.42
N SER A 19 10.05 -4.72 -11.11
CA SER A 19 9.15 -3.77 -10.46
C SER A 19 9.61 -2.36 -10.81
N ALA A 20 8.73 -1.54 -11.39
CA ALA A 20 9.06 -0.16 -11.71
C ALA A 20 9.22 0.62 -10.39
N ALA A 21 10.44 1.03 -10.08
CA ALA A 21 10.71 1.95 -8.99
C ALA A 21 10.33 3.37 -9.45
N GLY A 22 9.44 4.03 -8.70
CA GLY A 22 9.07 5.42 -8.95
C GLY A 22 10.13 6.39 -8.42
N GLU A 23 10.24 7.53 -9.08
CA GLU A 23 11.19 8.59 -8.72
C GLU A 23 10.90 9.18 -7.35
N GLY A 24 11.75 8.88 -6.40
CA GLY A 24 11.95 9.63 -5.16
C GLY A 24 13.44 9.72 -4.92
N ALA A 25 13.94 10.85 -4.49
CA ALA A 25 15.33 11.26 -4.31
C ALA A 25 16.43 10.27 -4.74
N SER A 26 17.21 10.62 -5.72
CA SER A 26 18.28 9.85 -6.33
C SER A 26 19.29 9.31 -5.31
N GLY A 27 19.30 8.01 -5.09
CA GLY A 27 20.27 7.31 -4.25
C GLY A 27 19.92 5.85 -4.11
N ALA A 28 20.91 5.02 -3.87
CA ALA A 28 20.75 3.61 -3.61
C ALA A 28 19.95 3.40 -2.31
N GLY A 29 18.66 3.12 -2.43
CA GLY A 29 17.78 2.77 -1.31
C GLY A 29 17.11 3.95 -0.61
N ALA A 30 15.94 3.70 -0.06
CA ALA A 30 15.16 4.64 0.70
C ALA A 30 14.83 4.07 2.07
N GLU A 31 14.89 4.90 3.12
CA GLU A 31 14.60 4.46 4.50
C GLU A 31 13.10 4.20 4.70
N ILE A 32 12.25 4.92 3.97
CA ILE A 32 10.82 4.67 3.95
C ILE A 32 10.42 4.14 2.59
N ALA A 33 9.82 2.96 2.56
CA ALA A 33 9.27 2.36 1.36
C ALA A 33 7.75 2.22 1.46
N MET A 34 7.04 2.79 0.50
CA MET A 34 5.63 2.52 0.31
C MET A 34 5.46 1.40 -0.72
N ILE A 35 4.65 0.39 -0.41
CA ILE A 35 4.29 -0.66 -1.36
C ILE A 35 2.88 -0.36 -1.86
N ALA A 36 2.73 0.00 -3.14
CA ALA A 36 1.43 0.28 -3.73
C ALA A 36 0.58 -1.00 -3.87
N ASP A 37 -0.75 -0.89 -3.82
CA ASP A 37 -1.66 -2.04 -3.93
C ASP A 37 -1.81 -2.59 -5.37
N GLY A 38 -0.93 -2.16 -6.28
CA GLY A 38 -1.01 -2.43 -7.72
C GLY A 38 -1.71 -1.32 -8.51
N GLY A 39 -2.21 -0.28 -7.84
CA GLY A 39 -2.66 0.98 -8.44
C GLY A 39 -1.51 1.92 -8.79
N SER A 40 -1.84 3.09 -9.29
CA SER A 40 -0.90 4.18 -9.52
C SER A 40 -0.83 5.09 -8.31
N ILE A 41 0.27 5.83 -8.14
CA ILE A 41 0.41 6.86 -7.09
C ILE A 41 -0.32 8.16 -7.43
N ASP A 42 -0.95 8.25 -8.58
CA ASP A 42 -1.78 9.34 -9.07
C ASP A 42 -3.26 8.91 -9.26
N ASP A 43 -3.70 7.92 -8.48
CA ASP A 43 -5.04 7.32 -8.56
C ASP A 43 -6.15 8.20 -7.95
N GLN A 44 -5.83 9.38 -7.43
CA GLN A 44 -6.71 10.24 -6.66
C GLN A 44 -7.40 9.51 -5.49
N GLY A 45 -6.73 8.51 -4.96
CA GLY A 45 -7.25 7.59 -3.94
C GLY A 45 -6.20 7.22 -2.88
N PHE A 46 -6.26 5.96 -2.45
CA PHE A 46 -5.47 5.46 -1.32
C PHE A 46 -3.96 5.45 -1.58
N ASN A 47 -3.53 5.06 -2.80
CA ASN A 47 -2.10 5.05 -3.12
C ASN A 47 -1.53 6.48 -3.15
N GLN A 48 -2.22 7.40 -3.81
CA GLN A 48 -1.78 8.80 -3.89
C GLN A 48 -1.69 9.43 -2.51
N GLY A 49 -2.77 9.38 -1.72
CA GLY A 49 -2.80 9.99 -0.39
C GLY A 49 -1.74 9.41 0.55
N THR A 50 -1.50 8.09 0.47
CA THR A 50 -0.43 7.44 1.25
C THR A 50 0.95 7.91 0.81
N TYR A 51 1.19 7.97 -0.51
CA TYR A 51 2.48 8.41 -1.03
C TYR A 51 2.77 9.88 -0.71
N GLU A 52 1.76 10.75 -0.82
CA GLU A 52 1.88 12.16 -0.42
C GLU A 52 2.24 12.30 1.07
N GLY A 53 1.62 11.51 1.94
CA GLY A 53 1.95 11.48 3.36
C GLY A 53 3.38 10.98 3.64
N VAL A 54 3.82 9.92 2.96
CA VAL A 54 5.19 9.41 3.05
C VAL A 54 6.19 10.46 2.55
N LYS A 55 5.89 11.10 1.43
CA LYS A 55 6.71 12.17 0.85
C LYS A 55 6.82 13.35 1.82
N GLN A 56 5.69 13.85 2.31
CA GLN A 56 5.67 14.97 3.25
C GLN A 56 6.52 14.66 4.49
N TYR A 57 6.33 13.51 5.10
CA TYR A 57 7.10 13.10 6.27
C TYR A 57 8.60 12.99 5.97
N GLY A 58 8.96 12.38 4.83
CA GLY A 58 10.34 12.24 4.40
C GLY A 58 11.01 13.60 4.19
N GLU A 59 10.34 14.52 3.52
CA GLU A 59 10.83 15.90 3.29
C GLU A 59 10.98 16.69 4.60
N GLU A 60 10.00 16.63 5.51
CA GLU A 60 10.04 17.30 6.80
C GLU A 60 11.15 16.77 7.72
N LYS A 61 11.46 15.49 7.64
CA LYS A 61 12.46 14.84 8.50
C LYS A 61 13.82 14.64 7.84
N GLY A 62 13.96 14.95 6.55
CA GLY A 62 15.17 14.70 5.80
C GLY A 62 15.47 13.21 5.61
N ILE A 63 14.43 12.37 5.55
CA ILE A 63 14.51 10.91 5.41
C ILE A 63 14.18 10.55 3.96
N SER A 64 14.98 9.68 3.36
CA SER A 64 14.74 9.20 2.00
C SER A 64 13.48 8.32 1.92
N TYR A 65 12.73 8.49 0.84
CA TYR A 65 11.49 7.73 0.61
C TYR A 65 11.38 7.28 -0.83
N LYS A 66 10.65 6.17 -1.04
CA LYS A 66 10.42 5.60 -2.37
C LYS A 66 9.14 4.77 -2.36
N TYR A 67 8.47 4.63 -3.51
CA TYR A 67 7.42 3.65 -3.64
C TYR A 67 7.84 2.49 -4.54
N TYR A 68 7.23 1.33 -4.31
CA TYR A 68 7.40 0.11 -5.08
C TYR A 68 6.04 -0.34 -5.57
N LYS A 69 5.96 -0.72 -6.83
CA LYS A 69 4.74 -1.24 -7.44
C LYS A 69 4.89 -2.73 -7.67
N PRO A 70 4.13 -3.57 -6.95
CA PRO A 70 4.10 -5.01 -7.20
C PRO A 70 3.59 -5.33 -8.60
N VAL A 71 4.06 -6.43 -9.16
CA VAL A 71 3.65 -6.88 -10.51
C VAL A 71 2.23 -7.43 -10.52
N GLU A 72 1.76 -7.95 -9.38
CA GLU A 72 0.45 -8.55 -9.18
C GLU A 72 -0.13 -8.16 -7.81
N LYS A 73 -1.45 -8.37 -7.64
CA LYS A 73 -2.16 -8.11 -6.38
C LYS A 73 -2.29 -9.40 -5.55
N THR A 74 -1.16 -10.05 -5.28
CA THR A 74 -1.07 -11.27 -4.50
C THR A 74 -0.16 -11.07 -3.29
N THR A 75 -0.39 -11.87 -2.24
CA THR A 75 0.45 -11.85 -1.02
C THR A 75 1.93 -12.03 -1.36
N ASP A 76 2.26 -12.96 -2.23
CA ASP A 76 3.65 -13.25 -2.63
C ASP A 76 4.28 -12.06 -3.38
N ALA A 77 3.53 -11.40 -4.27
CA ALA A 77 4.02 -10.23 -4.98
C ALA A 77 4.23 -9.02 -4.04
N TYR A 78 3.39 -8.88 -3.03
CA TYR A 78 3.58 -7.86 -1.99
C TYR A 78 4.81 -8.15 -1.14
N LEU A 79 5.01 -9.39 -0.70
CA LEU A 79 6.20 -9.80 0.05
C LEU A 79 7.49 -9.61 -0.77
N SER A 80 7.46 -9.98 -2.05
CA SER A 80 8.62 -9.77 -2.95
C SER A 80 8.95 -8.28 -3.14
N ALA A 81 7.92 -7.42 -3.22
CA ALA A 81 8.14 -5.98 -3.31
C ALA A 81 8.69 -5.38 -1.98
N MET A 82 8.25 -5.92 -0.83
CA MET A 82 8.82 -5.56 0.47
C MET A 82 10.28 -5.99 0.58
N GLU A 83 10.61 -7.22 0.18
CA GLU A 83 11.98 -7.74 0.18
C GLU A 83 12.89 -6.85 -0.67
N LEU A 84 12.48 -6.49 -1.90
CA LEU A 84 13.22 -5.58 -2.75
C LEU A 84 13.44 -4.20 -2.11
N ALA A 85 12.42 -3.69 -1.39
CA ALA A 85 12.54 -2.43 -0.66
C ALA A 85 13.55 -2.53 0.48
N ILE A 86 13.55 -3.65 1.21
CA ILE A 86 14.44 -3.94 2.32
C ILE A 86 15.88 -4.08 1.85
N GLU A 87 16.11 -4.80 0.76
CA GLU A 87 17.42 -4.89 0.09
C GLU A 87 17.91 -3.50 -0.35
N GLY A 88 16.99 -2.63 -0.73
CA GLY A 88 17.23 -1.22 -1.03
C GLY A 88 17.48 -0.35 0.20
N GLY A 89 17.46 -0.89 1.42
CA GLY A 89 17.77 -0.17 2.66
C GLY A 89 16.55 0.38 3.42
N ALA A 90 15.33 -0.06 3.08
CA ALA A 90 14.14 0.36 3.80
C ALA A 90 14.16 -0.14 5.25
N LYS A 91 13.77 0.76 6.16
CA LYS A 91 13.60 0.50 7.60
C LYS A 91 12.13 0.58 8.00
N ILE A 92 11.35 1.27 7.21
CA ILE A 92 9.91 1.46 7.42
C ILE A 92 9.20 1.07 6.12
N ILE A 93 8.25 0.15 6.24
CA ILE A 93 7.36 -0.26 5.13
C ILE A 93 5.96 0.28 5.40
N VAL A 94 5.41 1.02 4.43
CA VAL A 94 4.05 1.56 4.48
C VAL A 94 3.21 0.90 3.40
N ALA A 95 2.08 0.32 3.77
CA ALA A 95 1.19 -0.38 2.85
C ALA A 95 -0.26 0.13 2.97
N PRO A 96 -0.83 0.69 1.90
CA PRO A 96 -2.18 1.19 1.87
C PRO A 96 -3.21 0.10 1.51
N GLY A 97 -4.14 -0.14 2.43
CA GLY A 97 -5.34 -0.90 2.13
C GLY A 97 -5.35 -2.35 2.64
N PHE A 98 -6.55 -2.84 2.81
CA PHE A 98 -6.85 -4.16 3.40
C PHE A 98 -6.22 -5.35 2.65
N ARG A 99 -5.82 -5.20 1.39
CA ARG A 99 -5.18 -6.27 0.60
C ARG A 99 -3.84 -6.70 1.15
N PHE A 100 -3.22 -5.86 1.96
CA PHE A 100 -1.93 -6.15 2.59
C PHE A 100 -2.02 -6.90 3.92
N THR A 101 -3.23 -7.17 4.42
CA THR A 101 -3.40 -7.77 5.75
C THR A 101 -2.64 -9.08 5.91
N GLU A 102 -2.70 -9.97 4.90
CA GLU A 102 -2.00 -11.24 4.93
C GLU A 102 -0.48 -11.08 4.74
N ALA A 103 -0.06 -10.26 3.79
CA ALA A 103 1.36 -9.97 3.59
C ALA A 103 1.99 -9.36 4.84
N MET A 104 1.30 -8.42 5.51
CA MET A 104 1.77 -7.81 6.75
C MET A 104 1.78 -8.79 7.93
N TYR A 105 0.83 -9.74 7.96
CA TYR A 105 0.83 -10.81 8.97
C TYR A 105 2.11 -11.66 8.89
N VAL A 106 2.57 -11.96 7.69
CA VAL A 106 3.81 -12.70 7.45
C VAL A 106 5.04 -11.81 7.65
N ALA A 107 5.02 -10.60 7.09
CA ALA A 107 6.16 -9.70 7.04
C ALA A 107 6.66 -9.29 8.44
N GLN A 108 5.75 -9.00 9.37
CA GLN A 108 6.11 -8.57 10.73
C GLN A 108 6.92 -9.61 11.51
N ASP A 109 6.69 -10.90 11.23
CA ASP A 109 7.45 -12.00 11.85
C ASP A 109 8.73 -12.30 11.06
N THR A 110 8.71 -12.14 9.74
CA THR A 110 9.85 -12.41 8.87
C THR A 110 10.97 -11.38 9.07
N TRP A 111 10.60 -10.12 9.27
CA TRP A 111 11.55 -9.00 9.43
C TRP A 111 11.31 -8.23 10.74
N PRO A 112 11.66 -8.80 11.89
CA PRO A 112 11.33 -8.24 13.21
C PRO A 112 12.00 -6.90 13.51
N ASP A 113 13.11 -6.59 12.86
CA ASP A 113 13.85 -5.32 13.04
C ASP A 113 13.27 -4.16 12.23
N LEU A 114 12.35 -4.43 11.30
CA LEU A 114 11.70 -3.40 10.49
C LEU A 114 10.44 -2.87 11.15
N LYS A 115 10.01 -1.69 10.73
CA LYS A 115 8.74 -1.10 11.14
C LYS A 115 7.74 -1.16 10.01
N PHE A 116 6.51 -1.53 10.34
CA PHE A 116 5.42 -1.68 9.38
C PHE A 116 4.24 -0.78 9.73
N VAL A 117 3.68 -0.15 8.71
CA VAL A 117 2.46 0.65 8.83
C VAL A 117 1.45 0.12 7.81
N LEU A 118 0.35 -0.41 8.29
CA LEU A 118 -0.77 -0.88 7.47
C LEU A 118 -1.94 0.10 7.62
N LEU A 119 -2.38 0.68 6.50
CA LEU A 119 -3.57 1.53 6.49
C LEU A 119 -4.80 0.71 6.07
N ASP A 120 -5.93 1.03 6.67
CA ASP A 120 -7.23 0.40 6.41
C ASP A 120 -7.23 -1.12 6.67
N GLY A 121 -6.55 -1.53 7.72
CA GLY A 121 -6.51 -2.94 8.11
C GLY A 121 -5.64 -3.23 9.32
N VAL A 122 -5.70 -4.47 9.75
CA VAL A 122 -4.80 -5.07 10.73
C VAL A 122 -4.21 -6.35 10.14
N PRO A 123 -2.95 -6.70 10.46
CA PRO A 123 -2.36 -7.94 10.00
C PRO A 123 -3.22 -9.15 10.38
N SER A 124 -3.65 -9.92 9.39
CA SER A 124 -4.49 -11.09 9.59
C SER A 124 -4.28 -12.15 8.52
N SER A 125 -4.36 -13.41 8.90
CA SER A 125 -4.30 -14.57 8.00
C SER A 125 -5.22 -15.67 8.51
N ASN A 126 -6.04 -16.26 7.62
CA ASN A 126 -6.94 -17.37 7.93
C ASN A 126 -7.87 -17.14 9.15
N GLY A 127 -8.30 -15.89 9.37
CA GLY A 127 -9.17 -15.51 10.49
C GLY A 127 -8.43 -15.22 11.80
N ASP A 128 -7.12 -15.44 11.86
CA ASP A 128 -6.27 -15.01 12.97
C ASP A 128 -5.76 -13.59 12.74
N THR A 129 -5.69 -12.81 13.81
CA THR A 129 -5.23 -11.42 13.80
C THR A 129 -4.12 -11.24 14.82
N LYS A 130 -2.98 -10.71 14.36
CA LYS A 130 -1.83 -10.48 15.21
C LYS A 130 -1.16 -9.17 14.82
N ILE A 131 -0.99 -8.28 15.77
CA ILE A 131 -0.22 -7.04 15.59
C ILE A 131 1.09 -7.19 16.37
N GLY A 132 2.21 -7.23 15.66
CA GLY A 132 3.54 -7.29 16.23
C GLY A 132 3.96 -5.95 16.86
N GLU A 133 4.94 -5.96 17.75
CA GLU A 133 5.50 -4.74 18.36
C GLU A 133 6.16 -3.79 17.35
N ASN A 134 6.45 -4.30 16.17
CA ASN A 134 7.03 -3.59 15.04
C ASN A 134 5.99 -3.11 14.03
N THR A 135 4.69 -3.31 14.26
CA THR A 135 3.61 -3.05 13.31
C THR A 135 2.54 -2.15 13.89
N VAL A 136 2.09 -1.20 13.09
CA VAL A 136 0.92 -0.36 13.38
C VAL A 136 -0.14 -0.58 12.32
N GLY A 137 -1.35 -0.97 12.74
CA GLY A 137 -2.54 -1.02 11.91
C GLY A 137 -3.41 0.22 12.15
N ILE A 138 -3.71 0.97 11.10
CA ILE A 138 -4.57 2.15 11.16
C ILE A 138 -5.93 1.78 10.56
N GLN A 139 -6.98 1.89 11.35
CA GLN A 139 -8.36 1.67 10.92
C GLN A 139 -9.14 2.97 11.08
N TYR A 140 -10.18 3.13 10.27
CA TYR A 140 -11.06 4.29 10.29
C TYR A 140 -12.38 3.94 10.98
N ALA A 141 -13.10 4.96 11.47
CA ALA A 141 -14.42 4.81 12.09
C ALA A 141 -15.51 4.99 11.01
N GLU A 142 -15.61 4.07 10.06
CA GLU A 142 -16.51 4.17 8.92
C GLU A 142 -17.98 4.16 9.35
N GLU A 143 -18.31 3.51 10.47
CA GLU A 143 -19.64 3.54 11.07
C GLU A 143 -20.07 4.94 11.48
N GLN A 144 -19.15 5.81 11.90
CA GLN A 144 -19.47 7.19 12.23
C GLN A 144 -19.81 7.99 10.96
N ALA A 145 -19.04 7.81 9.89
CA ALA A 145 -19.34 8.43 8.59
C ALA A 145 -20.66 7.91 8.03
N GLY A 146 -20.93 6.61 8.14
CA GLY A 146 -22.20 6.01 7.77
C GLY A 146 -23.37 6.62 8.55
N PHE A 147 -23.26 6.70 9.87
CA PHE A 147 -24.28 7.33 10.72
C PHE A 147 -24.59 8.77 10.29
N LEU A 148 -23.57 9.58 10.08
CA LEU A 148 -23.77 10.96 9.65
C LEU A 148 -24.47 11.05 8.28
N ALA A 149 -24.16 10.16 7.36
CA ALA A 149 -24.81 10.11 6.05
C ALA A 149 -26.30 9.70 6.17
N GLY A 150 -26.59 8.68 6.97
CA GLY A 150 -27.98 8.24 7.25
C GLY A 150 -28.77 9.34 7.96
N TYR A 151 -28.20 9.93 9.00
CA TYR A 151 -28.81 11.04 9.73
C TYR A 151 -29.14 12.24 8.80
N ALA A 152 -28.18 12.67 7.98
CA ALA A 152 -28.39 13.75 7.03
C ALA A 152 -29.53 13.44 6.05
N ALA A 153 -29.58 12.22 5.51
CA ALA A 153 -30.67 11.83 4.62
C ALA A 153 -32.05 11.89 5.29
N VAL A 154 -32.16 11.49 6.55
CA VAL A 154 -33.43 11.57 7.30
C VAL A 154 -33.81 13.01 7.61
N VAL A 155 -32.87 13.86 7.97
CA VAL A 155 -33.11 15.31 8.20
C VAL A 155 -33.57 16.01 6.94
N GLU A 156 -33.03 15.65 5.78
CA GLU A 156 -33.49 16.13 4.46
C GLU A 156 -34.90 15.63 4.06
N GLY A 157 -35.52 14.77 4.86
CA GLY A 157 -36.89 14.33 4.70
C GLY A 157 -37.09 12.99 4.01
N TYR A 158 -36.01 12.27 3.69
CA TYR A 158 -36.13 10.94 3.09
C TYR A 158 -36.66 9.94 4.14
N LYS A 159 -37.65 9.12 3.74
CA LYS A 159 -38.32 8.15 4.63
C LYS A 159 -38.02 6.70 4.30
N LYS A 160 -37.47 6.45 3.13
CA LYS A 160 -37.08 5.11 2.67
C LYS A 160 -35.66 5.22 2.13
N LEU A 161 -34.75 4.57 2.81
CA LEU A 161 -33.33 4.60 2.49
C LEU A 161 -32.88 3.17 2.18
N GLY A 162 -31.80 3.06 1.41
CA GLY A 162 -31.13 1.81 1.13
C GLY A 162 -29.64 2.06 1.06
N PHE A 163 -28.84 1.07 1.49
CA PHE A 163 -27.40 1.08 1.37
C PHE A 163 -26.96 -0.01 0.41
N MET A 164 -26.05 0.33 -0.51
CA MET A 164 -25.45 -0.62 -1.43
C MET A 164 -23.94 -0.44 -1.41
N GLY A 165 -23.23 -1.47 -0.93
CA GLY A 165 -21.77 -1.52 -0.93
C GLY A 165 -21.24 -2.29 -2.15
N GLY A 166 -20.05 -1.92 -2.63
CA GLY A 166 -19.41 -2.58 -3.77
C GLY A 166 -18.89 -3.99 -3.45
N VAL A 167 -18.32 -4.15 -2.26
CA VAL A 167 -17.74 -5.41 -1.77
C VAL A 167 -17.93 -5.47 -0.24
N ALA A 168 -18.16 -6.65 0.30
CA ALA A 168 -18.32 -6.85 1.76
C ALA A 168 -16.96 -6.83 2.50
N THR A 169 -16.21 -5.74 2.36
CA THR A 169 -15.03 -5.50 3.21
C THR A 169 -15.44 -4.97 4.58
N PRO A 170 -14.59 -5.10 5.61
CA PRO A 170 -14.90 -4.59 6.95
C PRO A 170 -15.32 -3.12 6.97
N ALA A 171 -14.65 -2.26 6.21
CA ALA A 171 -14.96 -0.83 6.09
C ALA A 171 -16.37 -0.59 5.52
N VAL A 172 -16.71 -1.26 4.41
CA VAL A 172 -18.04 -1.14 3.77
C VAL A 172 -19.14 -1.65 4.67
N VAL A 173 -18.91 -2.77 5.37
CA VAL A 173 -19.88 -3.34 6.31
C VAL A 173 -20.10 -2.39 7.50
N ARG A 174 -19.03 -1.85 8.11
CA ARG A 174 -19.13 -0.88 9.21
C ARG A 174 -19.87 0.39 8.78
N TYR A 175 -19.53 0.93 7.59
CA TYR A 175 -20.25 2.09 7.05
C TYR A 175 -21.76 1.80 6.91
N GLY A 176 -22.11 0.65 6.35
CA GLY A 176 -23.50 0.23 6.21
C GLY A 176 -24.23 0.11 7.55
N TYR A 177 -23.61 -0.45 8.57
CA TYR A 177 -24.15 -0.49 9.92
C TYR A 177 -24.39 0.90 10.53
N GLY A 178 -23.46 1.82 10.32
CA GLY A 178 -23.64 3.19 10.78
C GLY A 178 -24.75 3.92 10.04
N PHE A 179 -24.97 3.61 8.73
CA PHE A 179 -25.97 4.25 7.90
C PHE A 179 -27.41 3.87 8.27
N ILE A 180 -27.66 2.65 8.80
CA ILE A 180 -28.97 2.12 9.17
C ILE A 180 -29.39 2.63 10.56
#